data_1cb33a882d776c0c68e22be730071923
#
_entry.id   1cb33a882d776c0c68e22be730071923
#
_cell.length_a   1.000
_cell.length_b   1.000
_cell.length_c   1.000
_cell.angle_alpha   90.00
_cell.angle_beta   90.00
_cell.angle_gamma   90.00
#
_symmetry.space_group_name_H-M   'P 1'
#
loop_
_entity.id
_entity.type
_entity.pdbx_description
1 polymer ?
#
loop_
_entity_poly.entity_id
_entity_poly.type
_entity_poly.pdbx_seq_one_letter_code
_entity_poly.pdbx_strand_id
1 'polypeptide(L)'
;GVASQKGINQMILSKETDQERMSLASYISNMASGIMTATVSYVGKANYKEAEKYIRDFRLWTPQTGNCILIEISAVNGRFTLDFMQPFSSPVYVNAFLKELDENGITYDLQDVNPLELPNIKLPWSE
;
A
#
# COMPACT_ATOMS: atom_id res chain seq x y z
N GLY A 1 9.89 14.97 4.70
CA GLY A 1 9.76 13.55 4.27
C GLY A 1 11.08 12.81 4.25
N VAL A 2 11.95 13.06 3.24
CA VAL A 2 13.17 12.23 3.02
C VAL A 2 14.20 12.35 4.15
N ALA A 3 14.39 13.53 4.74
CA ALA A 3 15.33 13.72 5.83
C ALA A 3 14.90 13.00 7.12
N SER A 4 13.59 12.93 7.37
CA SER A 4 13.01 12.18 8.49
C SER A 4 13.21 10.68 8.33
N GLN A 5 12.98 10.14 7.13
CA GLN A 5 13.18 8.70 6.86
C GLN A 5 14.65 8.29 7.00
N LYS A 6 15.57 9.13 6.54
CA LYS A 6 17.01 8.89 6.69
C LYS A 6 17.43 8.84 8.18
N GLY A 7 16.87 9.73 9.00
CA GLY A 7 17.11 9.74 10.44
C GLY A 7 16.61 8.48 11.14
N ILE A 8 15.41 8.03 10.80
CA ILE A 8 14.82 6.78 11.33
C ILE A 8 15.69 5.58 10.95
N ASN A 9 16.09 5.47 9.69
CA ASN A 9 16.92 4.38 9.22
C ASN A 9 18.28 4.35 9.94
N GLN A 10 18.91 5.51 10.13
CA GLN A 10 20.16 5.60 10.89
C GLN A 10 19.98 5.17 12.35
N MET A 11 18.89 5.54 12.99
CA MET A 11 18.58 5.15 14.36
C MET A 11 18.37 3.63 14.50
N ILE A 12 17.70 3.00 13.54
CA ILE A 12 17.55 1.54 13.51
C ILE A 12 18.91 0.87 13.31
N LEU A 13 19.68 1.33 12.32
CA LEU A 13 20.99 0.75 12.00
C LEU A 13 22.04 0.94 13.10
N SER A 14 21.86 1.91 14.01
CA SER A 14 22.76 2.14 15.15
C SER A 14 22.63 1.09 16.26
N LYS A 15 21.61 0.23 16.22
CA LYS A 15 21.43 -0.84 17.20
C LYS A 15 22.38 -2.00 16.95
N GLU A 16 22.88 -2.60 18.02
CA GLU A 16 23.94 -3.62 17.96
C GLU A 16 23.40 -4.96 17.44
N THR A 17 22.21 -5.35 17.88
CA THR A 17 21.62 -6.64 17.54
C THR A 17 20.45 -6.51 16.57
N ASP A 18 20.21 -7.54 15.76
CA ASP A 18 19.07 -7.60 14.85
C ASP A 18 17.74 -7.61 15.61
N GLN A 19 17.71 -8.19 16.80
CA GLN A 19 16.52 -8.21 17.65
C GLN A 19 16.15 -6.80 18.13
N GLU A 20 17.13 -5.98 18.51
CA GLU A 20 16.90 -4.58 18.88
C GLU A 20 16.46 -3.73 17.67
N ARG A 21 17.06 -3.99 16.50
CA ARG A 21 16.67 -3.34 15.24
C ARG A 21 15.22 -3.65 14.88
N MET A 22 14.83 -4.91 14.97
CA MET A 22 13.46 -5.34 14.69
C MET A 22 12.46 -4.77 15.71
N SER A 23 12.80 -4.77 16.99
CA SER A 23 11.95 -4.22 18.05
C SER A 23 11.73 -2.72 17.86
N LEU A 24 12.79 -1.97 17.55
CA LEU A 24 12.70 -0.54 17.30
C LEU A 24 11.92 -0.23 16.01
N ALA A 25 12.16 -0.98 14.93
CA ALA A 25 11.43 -0.83 13.70
C ALA A 25 9.93 -1.11 13.88
N SER A 26 9.58 -2.15 14.62
CA SER A 26 8.20 -2.49 14.97
C SER A 26 7.54 -1.41 15.83
N TYR A 27 8.24 -0.89 16.82
CA TYR A 27 7.75 0.22 17.65
C TYR A 27 7.46 1.48 16.83
N ILE A 28 8.38 1.88 15.95
CA ILE A 28 8.20 3.04 15.07
C ILE A 28 7.04 2.82 14.10
N SER A 29 6.95 1.63 13.52
CA SER A 29 5.86 1.26 12.62
C SER A 29 4.49 1.32 13.32
N ASN A 30 4.40 0.80 14.55
CA ASN A 30 3.17 0.84 15.33
C ASN A 30 2.77 2.26 15.71
N MET A 31 3.73 3.12 16.06
CA MET A 31 3.44 4.53 16.30
C MET A 31 2.94 5.23 15.04
N ALA A 32 3.56 4.99 13.90
CA ALA A 32 3.15 5.57 12.64
C ALA A 32 1.75 5.07 12.21
N SER A 33 1.47 3.79 12.37
CA SER A 33 0.18 3.19 12.01
C SER A 33 -0.99 3.68 12.88
N GLY A 34 -0.71 4.09 14.13
CA GLY A 34 -1.73 4.69 15.00
C GLY A 34 -2.11 6.13 14.63
N ILE A 35 -1.32 6.79 13.80
CA ILE A 35 -1.53 8.19 13.40
C ILE A 35 -2.16 8.30 12.00
N MET A 36 -1.91 7.33 11.13
CA MET A 36 -2.39 7.37 9.74
C MET A 36 -3.64 6.52 9.55
N THR A 37 -4.71 7.15 9.08
CA THR A 37 -5.94 6.47 8.69
C THR A 37 -5.82 5.87 7.29
N ALA A 38 -5.19 6.61 6.39
CA ALA A 38 -4.94 6.18 5.02
C ALA A 38 -3.63 6.75 4.50
N THR A 39 -3.00 6.02 3.61
CA THR A 39 -1.83 6.46 2.85
C THR A 39 -2.16 6.38 1.36
N VAL A 40 -1.91 7.44 0.63
CA VAL A 40 -2.04 7.46 -0.82
C VAL A 40 -0.64 7.58 -1.42
N SER A 41 -0.30 6.65 -2.29
CA SER A 41 0.96 6.60 -3.00
C SER A 41 0.70 6.70 -4.50
N TYR A 42 1.32 7.67 -5.16
CA TYR A 42 1.29 7.78 -6.61
C TYR A 42 2.66 7.42 -7.18
N VAL A 43 2.74 6.28 -7.81
CA VAL A 43 3.99 5.74 -8.36
C VAL A 43 4.39 6.45 -9.65
N GLY A 44 3.50 7.26 -10.18
CA GLY A 44 3.71 7.98 -11.42
C GLY A 44 3.25 7.20 -12.66
N LYS A 45 3.49 7.79 -13.81
CA LYS A 45 3.21 7.16 -15.09
C LYS A 45 4.31 6.16 -15.42
N ALA A 46 3.94 4.92 -15.59
CA ALA A 46 4.86 3.91 -16.09
C ALA A 46 5.26 4.25 -17.54
N ASN A 47 6.56 4.25 -17.82
CA ASN A 47 7.07 4.55 -19.15
C ASN A 47 7.68 3.29 -19.77
N TYR A 48 6.85 2.55 -20.45
CA TYR A 48 7.24 1.32 -21.17
C TYR A 48 7.57 1.57 -22.65
N LYS A 49 7.69 2.85 -23.05
CA LYS A 49 7.98 3.26 -24.43
C LYS A 49 6.96 2.64 -25.40
N GLU A 50 7.45 1.94 -26.42
CA GLU A 50 6.58 1.32 -27.43
C GLU A 50 5.72 0.17 -26.88
N ALA A 51 6.12 -0.48 -25.80
CA ALA A 51 5.35 -1.54 -25.18
C ALA A 51 4.08 -1.00 -24.46
N GLU A 52 4.05 0.29 -24.12
CA GLU A 52 2.92 0.91 -23.40
C GLU A 52 1.57 0.67 -24.12
N LYS A 53 1.56 0.69 -25.46
CA LYS A 53 0.35 0.47 -26.25
C LYS A 53 -0.30 -0.92 -26.08
N TYR A 54 0.45 -1.90 -25.56
CA TYR A 54 -0.03 -3.25 -25.31
C TYR A 54 -0.44 -3.47 -23.85
N ILE A 55 -0.18 -2.49 -22.98
CA ILE A 55 -0.48 -2.58 -21.55
C ILE A 55 -1.79 -1.85 -21.29
N ARG A 56 -2.80 -2.59 -20.83
CA ARG A 56 -4.10 -2.04 -20.51
C ARG A 56 -4.13 -1.35 -19.15
N ASP A 57 -3.61 -2.00 -18.15
CA ASP A 57 -3.54 -1.51 -16.77
C ASP A 57 -2.25 -2.01 -16.10
N PHE A 58 -1.80 -1.27 -15.10
CA PHE A 58 -0.65 -1.60 -14.29
C PHE A 58 -1.06 -1.53 -12.83
N ARG A 59 -0.81 -2.60 -12.08
CA ARG A 59 -1.17 -2.72 -10.68
C ARG A 59 0.06 -2.79 -9.81
N LEU A 60 -0.04 -2.19 -8.67
CA LEU A 60 1.01 -2.22 -7.67
C LEU A 60 0.43 -2.68 -6.33
N TRP A 61 0.96 -3.76 -5.83
CA TRP A 61 0.57 -4.30 -4.54
C TRP A 61 1.76 -4.25 -3.60
N THR A 62 1.63 -3.45 -2.56
CA THR A 62 2.65 -3.32 -1.53
C THR A 62 2.16 -4.01 -0.26
N PRO A 63 2.99 -4.88 0.35
CA PRO A 63 2.63 -5.49 1.62
C PRO A 63 2.36 -4.42 2.68
N GLN A 64 1.20 -4.51 3.33
CA GLN A 64 0.81 -3.59 4.37
C GLN A 64 1.07 -4.21 5.73
N THR A 65 1.84 -3.55 6.57
CA THR A 65 2.13 -4.01 7.94
C THR A 65 1.36 -3.24 9.01
N GLY A 66 0.61 -2.21 8.61
CA GLY A 66 -0.13 -1.32 9.51
C GLY A 66 -1.64 -1.51 9.43
N ASN A 67 -2.36 -0.80 10.30
CA ASN A 67 -3.83 -0.79 10.36
C ASN A 67 -4.46 0.31 9.50
N CYS A 68 -3.72 0.93 8.58
CA CYS A 68 -4.23 1.97 7.69
C CYS A 68 -4.61 1.41 6.32
N ILE A 69 -5.43 2.15 5.60
CA ILE A 69 -5.72 1.87 4.20
C ILE A 69 -4.55 2.38 3.36
N LEU A 70 -4.03 1.57 2.47
CA LEU A 70 -3.07 2.00 1.46
C LEU A 70 -3.75 2.02 0.10
N ILE A 71 -3.63 3.15 -0.59
CA ILE A 71 -4.14 3.33 -1.94
C ILE A 71 -2.93 3.60 -2.83
N GLU A 72 -2.61 2.62 -3.68
CA GLU A 72 -1.59 2.79 -4.70
C GLU A 72 -2.24 3.24 -6.00
N ILE A 73 -1.72 4.34 -6.55
CA ILE A 73 -2.19 4.89 -7.81
C ILE A 73 -1.11 4.72 -8.86
N SER A 74 -1.46 4.09 -9.96
CA SER A 74 -0.59 3.95 -11.13
C SER A 74 -1.28 4.50 -12.37
N ALA A 75 -0.51 4.84 -13.39
CA ALA A 75 -1.03 5.32 -14.66
C ALA A 75 -0.28 4.70 -15.83
N VAL A 76 -1.01 4.21 -16.81
CA VAL A 76 -0.48 3.69 -18.07
C VAL A 76 -1.48 3.95 -19.19
N ASN A 77 -0.99 4.35 -20.35
CA ASN A 77 -1.78 4.54 -21.56
C ASN A 77 -3.07 5.38 -21.35
N GLY A 78 -2.97 6.45 -20.54
CA GLY A 78 -4.09 7.35 -20.26
C GLY A 78 -5.14 6.81 -19.28
N ARG A 79 -4.90 5.66 -18.67
CA ARG A 79 -5.77 5.07 -17.63
C ARG A 79 -5.09 5.14 -16.28
N PHE A 80 -5.89 5.42 -15.25
CA PHE A 80 -5.48 5.29 -13.86
C PHE A 80 -5.98 3.97 -13.29
N THR A 81 -5.12 3.31 -12.51
CA THR A 81 -5.50 2.16 -11.70
C THR A 81 -5.31 2.55 -10.24
N LEU A 82 -6.31 2.28 -9.41
CA LEU A 82 -6.27 2.50 -7.98
C LEU A 82 -6.41 1.14 -7.29
N ASP A 83 -5.37 0.75 -6.58
CA ASP A 83 -5.34 -0.49 -5.80
C ASP A 83 -5.53 -0.16 -4.33
N PHE A 84 -6.65 -0.63 -3.74
CA PHE A 84 -6.97 -0.45 -2.33
C PHE A 84 -6.51 -1.68 -1.55
N MET A 85 -5.62 -1.47 -0.60
CA MET A 85 -5.14 -2.50 0.32
C MET A 85 -5.57 -2.12 1.73
N GLN A 86 -6.37 -2.97 2.35
CA GLN A 86 -6.92 -2.73 3.69
C GLN A 86 -6.82 -3.99 4.56
N PRO A 87 -6.53 -3.86 5.86
CA PRO A 87 -6.36 -5.00 6.77
C PRO A 87 -7.69 -5.56 7.32
N PHE A 88 -8.82 -5.11 6.77
CA PHE A 88 -10.16 -5.51 7.20
C PHE A 88 -11.05 -5.78 5.99
N SER A 89 -12.08 -6.61 6.17
CA SER A 89 -12.99 -7.05 5.10
C SER A 89 -14.13 -6.06 4.80
N SER A 90 -14.38 -5.08 5.67
CA SER A 90 -15.48 -4.13 5.48
C SER A 90 -15.25 -3.23 4.26
N PRO A 91 -16.16 -3.17 3.29
CA PRO A 91 -16.00 -2.34 2.09
C PRO A 91 -16.43 -0.88 2.29
N VAL A 92 -16.70 -0.44 3.51
CA VAL A 92 -17.32 0.86 3.78
C VAL A 92 -16.56 2.04 3.18
N TYR A 93 -15.23 2.02 3.25
CA TYR A 93 -14.40 3.12 2.73
C TYR A 93 -14.28 3.07 1.21
N VAL A 94 -14.16 1.87 0.63
CA VAL A 94 -14.16 1.70 -0.83
C VAL A 94 -15.50 2.15 -1.40
N ASN A 95 -16.62 1.74 -0.79
CA ASN A 95 -17.95 2.16 -1.23
C ASN A 95 -18.17 3.67 -1.12
N ALA A 96 -17.68 4.30 -0.05
CA ALA A 96 -17.73 5.75 0.08
C ALA A 96 -16.91 6.45 -1.03
N PHE A 97 -15.74 5.92 -1.34
CA PHE A 97 -14.91 6.45 -2.42
C PHE A 97 -15.58 6.30 -3.79
N LEU A 98 -16.15 5.13 -4.08
CA LEU A 98 -16.87 4.89 -5.34
C LEU A 98 -18.07 5.83 -5.49
N LYS A 99 -18.81 6.08 -4.41
CA LYS A 99 -19.89 7.04 -4.38
C LYS A 99 -19.43 8.45 -4.77
N GLU A 100 -18.28 8.89 -4.25
CA GLU A 100 -17.69 10.18 -4.63
C GLU A 100 -17.30 10.23 -6.12
N LEU A 101 -16.81 9.14 -6.70
CA LEU A 101 -16.55 9.07 -8.13
C LEU A 101 -17.83 9.23 -8.95
N ASP A 102 -18.91 8.52 -8.57
CA ASP A 102 -20.21 8.60 -9.22
C ASP A 102 -20.80 10.02 -9.14
N GLU A 103 -20.75 10.66 -7.98
CA GLU A 103 -21.24 12.02 -7.77
C GLU A 103 -20.47 13.06 -8.59
N ASN A 104 -19.20 12.78 -8.90
CA ASN A 104 -18.36 13.63 -9.74
C ASN A 104 -18.36 13.21 -11.23
N GLY A 105 -19.17 12.24 -11.62
CA GLY A 105 -19.29 11.78 -13.02
C GLY A 105 -18.05 11.07 -13.54
N ILE A 106 -17.23 10.50 -12.67
CA ILE A 106 -16.03 9.76 -13.04
C ILE A 106 -16.41 8.30 -13.27
N THR A 107 -16.19 7.81 -14.48
CA THR A 107 -16.46 6.41 -14.84
C THR A 107 -15.28 5.52 -14.44
N TYR A 108 -15.59 4.32 -13.96
CA TYR A 108 -14.59 3.35 -13.55
C TYR A 108 -15.03 1.92 -13.84
N ASP A 109 -14.07 1.03 -13.94
CA ASP A 109 -14.28 -0.42 -13.98
C ASP A 109 -13.86 -1.00 -12.62
N LEU A 110 -14.80 -1.55 -11.86
CA LEU A 110 -14.49 -2.23 -10.60
C LEU A 110 -14.04 -3.66 -10.89
N GLN A 111 -12.92 -4.06 -10.34
CA GLN A 111 -12.46 -5.43 -10.39
C GLN A 111 -12.48 -6.01 -8.97
N ASP A 112 -13.25 -7.06 -8.78
CA ASP A 112 -13.27 -7.80 -7.53
C ASP A 112 -11.92 -8.47 -7.31
N VAL A 113 -11.30 -8.12 -6.21
CA VAL A 113 -10.14 -8.82 -5.71
C VAL A 113 -10.62 -9.75 -4.61
N ASN A 114 -10.51 -11.05 -4.84
CA ASN A 114 -10.73 -12.02 -3.78
C ASN A 114 -9.76 -11.73 -2.63
N PRO A 115 -10.20 -11.83 -1.38
CA PRO A 115 -9.29 -11.70 -0.25
C PRO A 115 -8.12 -12.67 -0.49
N LEU A 116 -6.89 -12.16 -0.36
CA LEU A 116 -5.69 -13.00 -0.39
C LEU A 116 -5.82 -14.00 0.76
N GLU A 117 -6.19 -15.22 0.45
CA GLU A 117 -5.97 -16.34 1.33
C GLU A 117 -4.44 -16.54 1.40
N LEU A 118 -3.83 -15.90 2.38
CA LEU A 118 -2.43 -16.19 2.67
C LEU A 118 -2.34 -17.67 3.03
N PRO A 119 -1.53 -18.47 2.34
CA PRO A 119 -1.29 -19.83 2.78
C PRO A 119 -0.84 -19.77 4.24
N ASN A 120 -1.30 -20.70 5.07
CA ASN A 120 -0.86 -20.85 6.46
C ASN A 120 0.65 -21.17 6.46
N ILE A 121 1.45 -20.14 6.29
CA ILE A 121 2.90 -20.24 6.40
C ILE A 121 3.19 -20.29 7.90
N LYS A 122 3.45 -21.49 8.42
CA LYS A 122 4.07 -21.60 9.73
C LYS A 122 5.44 -20.93 9.66
N LEU A 123 5.52 -19.77 10.26
CA LEU A 123 6.81 -19.09 10.38
C LEU A 123 7.70 -19.91 11.32
N PRO A 124 9.02 -20.04 11.04
CA PRO A 124 9.93 -20.87 11.84
C PRO A 124 10.00 -20.48 13.33
N TRP A 125 9.45 -19.31 13.69
CA TRP A 125 9.43 -18.76 15.05
C TRP A 125 8.03 -18.70 15.67
N SER A 126 7.05 -19.38 15.10
CA SER A 126 5.65 -19.40 15.59
C SER A 126 5.38 -20.64 16.47
N GLU A 127 6.33 -21.03 17.31
CA GLU A 127 6.10 -21.98 18.42
C GLU A 127 5.75 -21.24 19.71
#